data_4e3c974e6bd4209ef01875c25733a8db
#
_entry.id   4e3c974e6bd4209ef01875c25733a8db
#
_cell.length_a   1.000
_cell.length_b   1.000
_cell.length_c   1.000
_cell.angle_alpha   90.00
_cell.angle_beta   90.00
_cell.angle_gamma   90.00
#
_symmetry.space_group_name_H-M   'P 1'
#
loop_
_entity.id
_entity.type
_entity.pdbx_description
1 polymer ?
#
loop_
_entity_poly.entity_id
_entity_poly.type
_entity_poly.pdbx_seq_one_letter_code
_entity_poly.pdbx_strand_id
1 'polypeptide(L)'
;MRTIFCLFDSLNRTALGCYGGTDIPTPNFDRFAQRAITYDNHFVGSLPCMPARRDLHTGRLNFMHRSWGPLEPFDNSYPELLKDAGVYSHLVTDHLHYFEDGG
;
A
#
# COMPACT_ATOMS: atom_id res chain seq x y z
N MET A 1 0.98 -0.32 20.93
CA MET A 1 1.29 -1.15 19.74
C MET A 1 1.79 -0.21 18.66
N ARG A 2 2.79 -0.63 17.87
CA ARG A 2 3.31 0.17 16.74
C ARG A 2 3.20 -0.65 15.47
N THR A 3 2.70 -0.06 14.41
CA THR A 3 2.58 -0.69 13.08
C THR A 3 3.38 0.11 12.08
N ILE A 4 4.15 -0.57 11.24
CA ILE A 4 4.84 0.01 10.09
C ILE A 4 4.24 -0.65 8.86
N PHE A 5 3.74 0.18 7.95
CA PHE A 5 3.23 -0.25 6.66
C PHE A 5 4.19 0.22 5.56
N CYS A 6 4.79 -0.72 4.85
CA CYS A 6 5.71 -0.44 3.74
C CYS A 6 5.03 -0.79 2.41
N LEU A 7 4.84 0.22 1.58
CA LEU A 7 4.30 0.07 0.23
C LEU A 7 5.39 0.40 -0.79
N PHE A 8 5.65 -0.53 -1.69
CA PHE A 8 6.61 -0.36 -2.77
C PHE A 8 5.86 -0.25 -4.10
N ASP A 9 5.99 0.89 -4.76
CA ASP A 9 5.43 1.07 -6.09
C ASP A 9 6.22 0.25 -7.10
N SER A 10 5.52 -0.37 -8.04
CA SER A 10 6.11 -1.14 -9.16
C SER A 10 7.02 -2.32 -8.77
N LEU A 11 7.05 -2.71 -7.50
CA LEU A 11 7.82 -3.89 -7.08
C LEU A 11 7.06 -5.16 -7.47
N ASN A 12 7.60 -5.89 -8.43
CA ASN A 12 7.06 -7.18 -8.80
C ASN A 12 7.52 -8.26 -7.82
N ARG A 13 6.60 -9.07 -7.30
CA ARG A 13 6.90 -10.16 -6.37
C ARG A 13 7.94 -11.15 -6.92
N THR A 14 7.95 -11.38 -8.23
CA THR A 14 8.90 -12.30 -8.89
C THR A 14 10.34 -11.80 -8.88
N ALA A 15 10.58 -10.53 -8.52
CA ALA A 15 11.92 -10.01 -8.30
C ALA A 15 12.47 -10.34 -6.90
N LEU A 16 11.62 -10.80 -5.98
CA LEU A 16 12.01 -11.11 -4.61
C LEU A 16 12.46 -12.57 -4.46
N GLY A 17 13.60 -12.80 -3.81
CA GLY A 17 14.13 -14.15 -3.58
C GLY A 17 13.17 -15.05 -2.81
N CYS A 18 12.45 -14.53 -1.83
CA CYS A 18 11.42 -15.28 -1.07
C CYS A 18 10.23 -15.76 -1.92
N TYR A 19 10.09 -15.25 -3.15
CA TYR A 19 9.14 -15.71 -4.16
C TYR A 19 9.81 -16.39 -5.36
N GLY A 20 11.09 -16.78 -5.22
CA GLY A 20 11.84 -17.47 -6.27
C GLY A 20 12.55 -16.59 -7.27
N GLY A 21 12.61 -15.28 -7.05
CA GLY A 21 13.38 -14.35 -7.88
C GLY A 21 14.88 -14.61 -7.78
N THR A 22 15.58 -14.60 -8.91
CA THR A 22 17.02 -14.87 -8.99
C THR A 22 17.84 -13.73 -9.58
N ASP A 23 17.17 -12.79 -10.23
CA ASP A 23 17.84 -11.73 -11.01
C ASP A 23 18.49 -10.66 -10.13
N ILE A 24 17.89 -10.40 -8.99
CA ILE A 24 18.33 -9.38 -8.04
C ILE A 24 18.44 -9.98 -6.65
N PRO A 25 19.60 -9.93 -5.98
CA PRO A 25 19.71 -10.39 -4.60
C PRO A 25 18.85 -9.54 -3.64
N THR A 26 17.95 -10.18 -2.89
CA THR A 26 17.06 -9.51 -1.93
C THR A 26 17.22 -10.04 -0.49
N PRO A 27 18.45 -10.08 0.06
CA PRO A 27 18.73 -10.83 1.30
C PRO A 27 17.98 -10.30 2.52
N ASN A 28 17.61 -9.03 2.54
CA ASN A 28 16.85 -8.45 3.65
C ASN A 28 15.38 -8.88 3.62
N PHE A 29 14.76 -8.90 2.43
CA PHE A 29 13.41 -9.46 2.26
C PHE A 29 13.38 -10.94 2.59
N ASP A 30 14.36 -11.69 2.11
CA ASP A 30 14.46 -13.13 2.35
C ASP A 30 14.59 -13.45 3.85
N ARG A 31 15.46 -12.71 4.55
CA ARG A 31 15.61 -12.83 6.00
C ARG A 31 14.35 -12.41 6.77
N PHE A 32 13.62 -11.40 6.30
CA PHE A 32 12.37 -10.98 6.90
C PHE A 32 11.28 -12.03 6.67
N ALA A 33 11.17 -12.59 5.47
CA ALA A 33 10.21 -13.63 5.14
C ALA A 33 10.32 -14.87 6.04
N GLN A 34 11.54 -15.21 6.49
CA GLN A 34 11.75 -16.32 7.43
C GLN A 34 11.08 -16.13 8.80
N ARG A 35 10.69 -14.91 9.15
CA ARG A 35 10.08 -14.54 10.44
C ARG A 35 8.70 -13.91 10.30
N ALA A 36 8.17 -13.90 9.10
CA ALA A 36 6.90 -13.28 8.77
C ALA A 36 5.98 -14.27 8.06
N ILE A 37 4.71 -13.94 7.98
CA ILE A 37 3.76 -14.66 7.13
C ILE A 37 3.96 -14.16 5.70
N THR A 38 4.24 -15.06 4.79
CA THR A 38 4.35 -14.79 3.36
C THR A 38 3.07 -15.27 2.67
N TYR A 39 2.41 -14.38 1.93
CA TYR A 39 1.17 -14.69 1.24
C TYR A 39 1.45 -14.98 -0.24
N ASP A 40 1.15 -16.19 -0.70
CA ASP A 40 1.28 -16.56 -2.11
C ASP A 40 0.15 -16.02 -2.97
N ASN A 41 -1.05 -15.90 -2.39
CA ASN A 41 -2.26 -15.47 -3.06
C ASN A 41 -2.82 -14.19 -2.39
N HIS A 42 -2.15 -13.08 -2.64
CA HIS A 42 -2.60 -11.76 -2.24
C HIS A 42 -2.89 -10.94 -3.50
N PHE A 43 -4.15 -10.58 -3.70
CA PHE A 43 -4.60 -9.90 -4.93
C PHE A 43 -4.90 -8.44 -4.66
N VAL A 44 -4.51 -7.58 -5.59
CA VAL A 44 -4.88 -6.17 -5.58
C VAL A 44 -6.34 -6.03 -6.06
N GLY A 45 -7.09 -5.14 -5.41
CA GLY A 45 -8.48 -4.89 -5.77
C GLY A 45 -8.64 -4.00 -6.99
N SER A 46 -7.78 -3.00 -7.15
CA SER A 46 -7.81 -2.05 -8.24
C SER A 46 -6.40 -1.68 -8.70
N LEU A 47 -6.24 -1.30 -9.95
CA LEU A 47 -5.00 -0.84 -10.60
C LEU A 47 -5.30 0.37 -11.48
N PRO A 48 -4.34 1.25 -11.78
CA PRO A 48 -2.96 1.28 -11.30
C PRO A 48 -2.82 1.94 -9.92
N CYS A 49 -1.74 2.69 -9.68
CA CYS A 49 -1.31 3.18 -8.37
C CYS A 49 -2.39 3.94 -7.57
N MET A 50 -3.06 4.95 -8.15
CA MET A 50 -4.02 5.77 -7.40
C MET A 50 -5.29 4.98 -7.01
N PRO A 51 -5.93 4.21 -7.89
CA PRO A 51 -7.01 3.32 -7.49
C PRO A 51 -6.61 2.31 -6.42
N ALA A 52 -5.43 1.69 -6.53
CA ALA A 52 -4.93 0.75 -5.52
C ALA A 52 -4.72 1.42 -4.16
N ARG A 53 -4.19 2.65 -4.15
CA ARG A 53 -4.03 3.44 -2.92
C ARG A 53 -5.37 3.83 -2.30
N ARG A 54 -6.37 4.17 -3.12
CA ARG A 54 -7.72 4.41 -2.60
C ARG A 54 -8.31 3.16 -1.95
N ASP A 55 -8.18 1.98 -2.58
CA ASP A 55 -8.60 0.71 -1.97
C ASP A 55 -7.93 0.53 -0.60
N LEU A 56 -6.62 0.80 -0.54
CA LEU A 56 -5.84 0.69 0.68
C LEU A 56 -6.31 1.64 1.78
N HIS A 57 -6.58 2.90 1.43
CA HIS A 57 -6.97 3.93 2.39
C HIS A 57 -8.41 3.77 2.87
N THR A 58 -9.29 3.22 2.05
CA THR A 58 -10.73 3.21 2.32
C THR A 58 -11.29 1.81 2.63
N GLY A 59 -10.56 0.76 2.28
CA GLY A 59 -11.06 -0.63 2.36
C GLY A 59 -12.15 -0.95 1.33
N ARG A 60 -12.33 -0.10 0.30
CA ARG A 60 -13.36 -0.24 -0.73
C ARG A 60 -12.72 -0.36 -2.10
N LEU A 61 -13.22 -1.28 -2.93
CA LEU A 61 -12.76 -1.46 -4.31
C LEU A 61 -13.10 -0.23 -5.16
N ASN A 62 -12.09 0.49 -5.63
CA ASN A 62 -12.24 1.78 -6.31
C ASN A 62 -13.21 1.70 -7.49
N PHE A 63 -13.01 0.74 -8.39
CA PHE A 63 -13.78 0.65 -9.64
C PHE A 63 -15.22 0.16 -9.47
N MET A 64 -15.63 -0.20 -8.26
CA MET A 64 -17.04 -0.45 -7.94
C MET A 64 -17.84 0.85 -7.78
N HIS A 65 -17.20 2.00 -7.60
CA HIS A 65 -17.88 3.27 -7.31
C HIS A 65 -17.17 4.51 -7.87
N ARG A 66 -15.93 4.38 -8.34
CA ARG A 66 -15.10 5.48 -8.83
C ARG A 66 -14.31 5.14 -10.08
N SER A 67 -13.97 6.15 -10.85
CA SER A 67 -12.91 6.12 -11.85
C SER A 67 -11.54 6.39 -11.21
N TRP A 68 -10.51 6.47 -12.03
CA TRP A 68 -9.20 6.92 -11.57
C TRP A 68 -9.29 8.35 -11.03
N GLY A 69 -8.71 8.61 -9.88
CA GLY A 69 -8.71 9.92 -9.24
C GLY A 69 -8.17 9.88 -7.81
N PRO A 70 -8.04 11.05 -7.18
CA PRO A 70 -7.54 11.19 -5.80
C PRO A 70 -8.56 10.71 -4.78
N LEU A 71 -8.12 10.70 -3.49
CA LEU A 71 -9.03 10.63 -2.35
C LEU A 71 -9.90 11.89 -2.32
N GLU A 72 -11.16 11.68 -1.99
CA GLU A 72 -12.14 12.76 -1.82
C GLU A 72 -12.45 12.95 -0.32
N PRO A 73 -12.90 14.14 0.10
CA PRO A 73 -13.18 14.43 1.52
C PRO A 73 -14.17 13.46 2.19
N PHE A 74 -15.02 12.79 1.41
CA PHE A 74 -16.02 11.84 1.91
C PHE A 74 -15.55 10.37 1.85
N ASP A 75 -14.30 10.11 1.50
CA ASP A 75 -13.80 8.73 1.37
C ASP A 75 -13.54 8.04 2.72
N ASN A 76 -13.51 8.76 3.84
CA ASN A 76 -13.28 8.22 5.17
C ASN A 76 -12.01 7.35 5.23
N SER A 77 -10.87 7.97 5.03
CA SER A 77 -9.59 7.27 4.97
C SER A 77 -9.19 6.71 6.35
N TYR A 78 -8.49 5.57 6.36
CA TYR A 78 -8.06 4.98 7.63
C TYR A 78 -7.17 5.90 8.49
N PRO A 79 -6.31 6.79 7.94
CA PRO A 79 -5.57 7.74 8.78
C PRO A 79 -6.47 8.72 9.53
N GLU A 80 -7.58 9.14 8.94
CA GLU A 80 -8.58 10.00 9.63
C GLU A 80 -9.26 9.23 10.76
N LEU A 81 -9.71 8.01 10.50
CA LEU A 81 -10.32 7.16 11.51
C LEU A 81 -9.36 6.87 12.68
N LEU A 82 -8.07 6.67 12.39
CA LEU A 82 -7.03 6.52 13.42
C LEU A 82 -6.84 7.80 14.23
N LYS A 83 -6.81 8.95 13.56
CA LYS A 83 -6.70 10.27 14.21
C LYS A 83 -7.87 10.49 15.17
N ASP A 84 -9.10 10.21 14.73
CA ASP A 84 -10.30 10.34 15.57
C ASP A 84 -10.29 9.40 16.76
N ALA A 85 -9.65 8.25 16.61
CA ALA A 85 -9.42 7.30 17.70
C ALA A 85 -8.20 7.66 18.59
N GLY A 86 -7.58 8.83 18.39
CA GLY A 86 -6.42 9.26 19.16
C GLY A 86 -5.10 8.54 18.81
N VAL A 87 -5.04 7.87 17.68
CA VAL A 87 -3.84 7.17 17.21
C VAL A 87 -3.06 8.07 16.24
N TYR A 88 -1.82 8.36 16.60
CA TYR A 88 -0.93 9.12 15.71
C TYR A 88 -0.50 8.26 14.53
N SER A 89 -0.63 8.81 13.33
CA SER A 89 -0.12 8.22 12.08
C SER A 89 0.83 9.19 11.38
N HIS A 90 1.82 8.65 10.70
CA HIS A 90 2.82 9.43 9.96
C HIS A 90 3.05 8.80 8.59
N LEU A 91 2.92 9.59 7.53
CA LEU A 91 3.23 9.19 6.17
C LEU A 91 4.64 9.67 5.80
N VAL A 92 5.44 8.75 5.28
CA VAL A 92 6.72 9.06 4.61
C VAL A 92 6.59 8.54 3.18
N THR A 93 6.75 9.41 2.22
CA THR A 93 6.64 9.05 0.80
C THR A 93 7.58 9.90 -0.06
N ASP A 94 8.04 9.32 -1.15
CA ASP A 94 8.75 10.01 -2.23
C ASP A 94 7.82 10.33 -3.41
N HIS A 95 6.54 9.99 -3.28
CA HIS A 95 5.56 10.14 -4.34
C HIS A 95 4.89 11.52 -4.30
N LEU A 96 5.28 12.39 -5.22
CA LEU A 96 4.87 13.79 -5.25
C LEU A 96 3.34 13.99 -5.36
N HIS A 97 2.64 13.09 -6.04
CA HIS A 97 1.18 13.17 -6.21
C HIS A 97 0.38 13.20 -4.91
N TYR A 98 0.95 12.78 -3.77
CA TYR A 98 0.28 12.94 -2.48
C TYR A 98 0.19 14.39 -2.01
N PHE A 99 0.93 15.30 -2.63
CA PHE A 99 1.03 16.71 -2.23
C PHE A 99 0.56 17.68 -3.32
N GLU A 100 0.09 17.16 -4.43
CA GLU A 100 -0.50 17.93 -5.52
C GLU A 100 -2.02 18.00 -5.36
N ASP A 101 -2.63 19.05 -5.94
CA ASP A 101 -4.09 19.17 -6.01
C ASP A 101 -4.69 17.94 -6.71
N GLY A 102 -5.52 17.20 -6.00
CA GLY A 102 -6.12 15.98 -6.49
C GLY A 102 -5.29 14.71 -6.23
N GLY A 103 -4.26 14.79 -5.39
CA GLY A 103 -3.47 13.64 -4.94
C GLY A 103 -3.96 12.99 -3.65
#